data_52bee04f0b7c0dee238e49ddb1510756
#
_entry.id   52bee04f0b7c0dee238e49ddb1510756
#
_cell.length_a   1.000
_cell.length_b   1.000
_cell.length_c   1.000
_cell.angle_alpha   90.00
_cell.angle_beta   90.00
_cell.angle_gamma   90.00
#
_symmetry.space_group_name_H-M   'P 1'
#
loop_
_entity.id
_entity.type
_entity.pdbx_description
1 polymer ?
#
loop_
_entity_poly.entity_id
_entity_poly.type
_entity_poly.pdbx_seq_one_letter_code
_entity_poly.pdbx_strand_id
1 'polypeptide(L)'
;MEALGNDQLREWWLDHLGARPDPQGYWQISDPSAHPDIGTPGKFRTLSLNSYGSALDAELFQPEGGLAKTVVIVPFYDAASVFGLESARTRISGKVPQHPLGPALARARLSVLAVPWWFETDAADDDAAAAATSLAERYGPAAARHARTLPMTALGRSIGDLMLAVRAVLQEGLADPDRLGVFGHSLGGKLSLHLGALDPHVNAVACHEPGLGFAFSNWSDPWYLGSKIPADRDQDEIVELVAPRPLLLVGGGDSDGEHNRHLIDGVTHLWGDVVVPQWLHHNGGHPMPAHVLAACTAWLHESLTHP
;
A
#
# COMPACT_ATOMS: atom_id res chain seq x y z
N MET A 1 -15.84 22.37 -14.91
CA MET A 1 -15.57 22.48 -13.46
C MET A 1 -14.33 23.33 -13.28
N GLU A 2 -14.31 24.22 -12.29
CA GLU A 2 -13.08 24.96 -11.95
C GLU A 2 -12.09 23.96 -11.33
N ALA A 3 -10.80 23.98 -11.71
CA ALA A 3 -9.80 23.08 -11.15
C ALA A 3 -9.64 23.37 -9.66
N LEU A 4 -9.71 22.34 -8.83
CA LEU A 4 -9.47 22.45 -7.40
C LEU A 4 -7.96 22.63 -7.15
N GLY A 5 -7.58 23.42 -6.14
CA GLY A 5 -6.21 23.40 -5.67
C GLY A 5 -5.90 22.09 -4.95
N ASN A 6 -4.61 21.68 -4.88
CA ASN A 6 -4.18 20.37 -4.34
C ASN A 6 -4.77 20.05 -2.96
N ASP A 7 -4.86 21.01 -2.05
CA ASP A 7 -5.43 20.76 -0.71
C ASP A 7 -6.94 20.51 -0.78
N GLN A 8 -7.66 21.25 -1.64
CA GLN A 8 -9.09 21.05 -1.86
C GLN A 8 -9.35 19.71 -2.55
N LEU A 9 -8.51 19.32 -3.49
CA LEU A 9 -8.60 18.05 -4.18
C LEU A 9 -8.35 16.88 -3.22
N ARG A 10 -7.32 17.00 -2.35
CA ARG A 10 -7.03 16.00 -1.32
C ARG A 10 -8.19 15.86 -0.34
N GLU A 11 -8.75 16.96 0.16
CA GLU A 11 -9.90 16.92 1.06
C GLU A 11 -11.11 16.30 0.38
N TRP A 12 -11.37 16.62 -0.89
CA TRP A 12 -12.45 15.99 -1.66
C TRP A 12 -12.29 14.46 -1.71
N TRP A 13 -11.09 13.97 -2.02
CA TRP A 13 -10.84 12.51 -2.05
C TRP A 13 -10.92 11.88 -0.67
N LEU A 14 -10.39 12.52 0.36
CA LEU A 14 -10.50 12.05 1.74
C LEU A 14 -11.96 11.91 2.17
N ASP A 15 -12.80 12.87 1.84
CA ASP A 15 -14.23 12.87 2.17
C ASP A 15 -15.01 11.86 1.32
N HIS A 16 -14.74 11.81 0.01
CA HIS A 16 -15.40 10.89 -0.91
C HIS A 16 -15.17 9.42 -0.55
N LEU A 17 -13.94 9.08 -0.19
CA LEU A 17 -13.55 7.75 0.25
C LEU A 17 -13.96 7.49 1.71
N GLY A 18 -14.06 8.52 2.54
CA GLY A 18 -14.07 8.43 3.99
C GLY A 18 -12.70 8.01 4.54
N ALA A 19 -11.61 8.29 3.81
CA ALA A 19 -10.25 7.86 4.12
C ALA A 19 -9.64 8.72 5.24
N ARG A 20 -9.98 8.42 6.48
CA ARG A 20 -9.47 9.08 7.69
C ARG A 20 -8.97 8.01 8.66
N PRO A 21 -7.90 8.24 9.43
CA PRO A 21 -7.56 7.33 10.51
C PRO A 21 -8.70 7.32 11.54
N ASP A 22 -8.98 6.15 12.10
CA ASP A 22 -9.98 6.04 13.16
C ASP A 22 -9.67 7.03 14.30
N PRO A 23 -10.58 7.95 14.65
CA PRO A 23 -10.35 8.91 15.73
C PRO A 23 -10.22 8.24 17.11
N GLN A 24 -10.74 7.03 17.27
CA GLN A 24 -10.60 6.20 18.47
C GLN A 24 -9.54 5.11 18.31
N GLY A 25 -8.85 5.09 17.16
CA GLY A 25 -7.80 4.14 16.88
C GLY A 25 -6.63 4.28 17.84
N TYR A 26 -6.07 3.16 18.23
CA TYR A 26 -4.89 3.08 19.06
C TYR A 26 -3.99 1.94 18.60
N TRP A 27 -2.77 1.89 19.13
CA TRP A 27 -1.82 0.84 18.80
C TRP A 27 -1.04 0.40 20.04
N GLN A 28 -0.46 -0.78 19.93
CA GLN A 28 0.51 -1.33 20.86
C GLN A 28 1.69 -1.86 20.06
N ILE A 29 2.90 -1.69 20.60
CA ILE A 29 4.13 -2.18 19.98
C ILE A 29 4.77 -3.20 20.91
N SER A 30 5.11 -4.37 20.36
CA SER A 30 5.85 -5.40 21.09
C SER A 30 7.31 -5.02 21.29
N ASP A 31 7.96 -5.64 22.25
CA ASP A 31 9.42 -5.64 22.32
C ASP A 31 10.03 -6.30 21.06
N PRO A 32 11.25 -5.91 20.68
CA PRO A 32 11.94 -6.55 19.56
C PRO A 32 12.15 -8.03 19.81
N SER A 33 11.78 -8.85 18.85
CA SER A 33 11.94 -10.31 18.91
C SER A 33 12.80 -10.83 17.76
N ALA A 34 13.40 -12.01 17.97
CA ALA A 34 13.93 -12.78 16.86
C ALA A 34 12.76 -13.37 16.06
N HIS A 35 12.87 -13.35 14.75
CA HIS A 35 11.86 -13.87 13.83
C HIS A 35 12.50 -14.92 12.90
N PRO A 36 11.67 -15.72 12.18
CA PRO A 36 12.19 -16.63 11.16
C PRO A 36 13.18 -15.95 10.23
N ASP A 37 14.18 -16.69 9.79
CA ASP A 37 15.22 -16.20 8.90
C ASP A 37 14.61 -15.78 7.54
N ILE A 38 14.67 -14.50 7.25
CA ILE A 38 14.28 -13.93 5.95
C ILE A 38 15.50 -13.66 5.05
N GLY A 39 16.64 -14.23 5.38
CA GLY A 39 17.89 -14.05 4.64
C GLY A 39 18.61 -12.72 4.92
N THR A 40 18.19 -11.99 5.96
CA THR A 40 18.81 -10.74 6.40
C THR A 40 18.70 -10.66 7.93
N PRO A 41 19.82 -10.47 8.67
CA PRO A 41 19.76 -10.28 10.11
C PRO A 41 18.96 -9.02 10.49
N GLY A 42 18.19 -9.11 11.56
CA GLY A 42 17.40 -7.98 12.02
C GLY A 42 16.46 -8.35 13.17
N LYS A 43 15.58 -7.45 13.51
CA LYS A 43 14.60 -7.61 14.58
C LYS A 43 13.20 -7.33 14.07
N PHE A 44 12.24 -8.11 14.54
CA PHE A 44 10.82 -7.87 14.33
C PHE A 44 10.18 -7.23 15.56
N ARG A 45 9.16 -6.43 15.31
CA ARG A 45 8.18 -5.96 16.27
C ARG A 45 6.80 -6.13 15.67
N THR A 46 5.84 -6.58 16.45
CA THR A 46 4.44 -6.51 16.07
C THR A 46 3.89 -5.14 16.46
N LEU A 47 3.24 -4.48 15.53
CA LEU A 47 2.47 -3.26 15.73
C LEU A 47 0.99 -3.65 15.63
N SER A 48 0.36 -3.89 16.77
CA SER A 48 -1.07 -4.20 16.86
C SER A 48 -1.88 -2.93 16.78
N LEU A 49 -2.51 -2.68 15.64
CA LEU A 49 -3.40 -1.56 15.40
C LEU A 49 -4.83 -1.95 15.77
N ASN A 50 -5.54 -1.13 16.52
CA ASN A 50 -6.99 -1.22 16.66
C ASN A 50 -7.63 -0.08 15.87
N SER A 51 -8.34 -0.44 14.81
CA SER A 51 -8.93 0.51 13.88
C SER A 51 -10.38 0.10 13.60
N TYR A 52 -11.30 1.03 13.82
CA TYR A 52 -12.75 0.81 13.66
C TYR A 52 -13.26 -0.45 14.39
N GLY A 53 -12.72 -0.69 15.59
CA GLY A 53 -13.09 -1.83 16.42
C GLY A 53 -12.52 -3.18 15.97
N SER A 54 -11.57 -3.19 15.06
CA SER A 54 -10.89 -4.41 14.58
C SER A 54 -9.39 -4.33 14.84
N ALA A 55 -8.79 -5.47 15.20
CA ALA A 55 -7.35 -5.58 15.35
C ALA A 55 -6.68 -5.89 14.00
N LEU A 56 -5.53 -5.28 13.75
CA LEU A 56 -4.65 -5.54 12.62
C LEU A 56 -3.21 -5.63 13.14
N ASP A 57 -2.58 -6.78 12.98
CA ASP A 57 -1.21 -6.99 13.42
C ASP A 57 -0.24 -6.74 12.25
N ALA A 58 0.32 -5.54 12.21
CA ALA A 58 1.38 -5.20 11.30
C ALA A 58 2.74 -5.64 11.85
N GLU A 59 3.66 -6.00 10.95
CA GLU A 59 5.00 -6.48 11.31
C GLU A 59 6.06 -5.47 10.86
N LEU A 60 6.80 -4.91 11.82
CA LEU A 60 7.93 -4.04 11.55
C LEU A 60 9.23 -4.83 11.62
N PHE A 61 9.90 -5.01 10.49
CA PHE A 61 11.26 -5.54 10.42
C PHE A 61 12.29 -4.42 10.33
N GLN A 62 13.29 -4.46 11.19
CA GLN A 62 14.41 -3.53 11.21
C GLN A 62 15.70 -4.30 10.95
N PRO A 63 16.34 -4.16 9.76
CA PRO A 63 17.57 -4.87 9.42
C PRO A 63 18.74 -4.39 10.30
N GLU A 64 19.62 -5.32 10.66
CA GLU A 64 20.85 -4.97 11.36
C GLU A 64 21.75 -4.11 10.46
N GLY A 65 22.27 -3.01 10.99
CA GLY A 65 23.01 -2.03 10.20
C GLY A 65 22.15 -1.29 9.15
N GLY A 66 20.83 -1.33 9.29
CA GLY A 66 19.89 -0.61 8.45
C GLY A 66 20.03 0.92 8.54
N LEU A 67 19.40 1.62 7.61
CA LEU A 67 19.32 3.08 7.63
C LEU A 67 18.43 3.51 8.79
N ALA A 68 18.96 4.38 9.64
CA ALA A 68 18.27 4.80 10.84
C ALA A 68 16.93 5.45 10.51
N LYS A 69 15.85 4.89 11.09
CA LYS A 69 14.47 5.40 10.97
C LYS A 69 13.94 5.58 9.54
N THR A 70 14.58 4.93 8.55
CA THR A 70 14.06 4.91 7.18
C THR A 70 13.13 3.72 7.03
N VAL A 71 11.83 3.97 6.88
CA VAL A 71 10.80 2.94 6.88
C VAL A 71 10.05 2.95 5.55
N VAL A 72 9.83 1.77 4.98
CA VAL A 72 8.93 1.56 3.85
C VAL A 72 7.71 0.78 4.34
N ILE A 73 6.54 1.39 4.19
CA ILE A 73 5.26 0.73 4.44
C ILE A 73 4.94 -0.16 3.24
N VAL A 74 4.59 -1.40 3.52
CA VAL A 74 4.22 -2.39 2.49
C VAL A 74 2.83 -2.92 2.82
N PRO A 75 1.77 -2.31 2.27
CA PRO A 75 0.43 -2.87 2.38
C PRO A 75 0.32 -4.13 1.53
N PHE A 76 -0.24 -5.19 2.11
CA PHE A 76 -0.49 -6.43 1.38
C PHE A 76 -1.67 -7.18 2.00
N TYR A 77 -2.06 -8.30 1.41
CA TYR A 77 -3.12 -9.15 1.95
C TYR A 77 -2.84 -9.56 3.40
N ASP A 78 -1.63 -10.04 3.68
CA ASP A 78 -1.15 -10.39 5.03
C ASP A 78 0.33 -10.02 5.21
N ALA A 79 0.76 -9.77 6.44
CA ALA A 79 2.12 -9.34 6.74
C ALA A 79 3.17 -10.45 6.48
N ALA A 80 2.83 -11.71 6.74
CA ALA A 80 3.76 -12.83 6.57
C ALA A 80 4.20 -13.00 5.10
N SER A 81 3.27 -12.86 4.16
CA SER A 81 3.54 -12.94 2.71
C SER A 81 4.52 -11.87 2.24
N VAL A 82 4.54 -10.68 2.85
CA VAL A 82 5.52 -9.63 2.54
C VAL A 82 6.93 -10.10 2.78
N PHE A 83 7.13 -10.95 3.80
CA PHE A 83 8.43 -11.51 4.15
C PHE A 83 8.71 -12.88 3.51
N GLY A 84 7.80 -13.40 2.69
CA GLY A 84 7.92 -14.71 2.06
C GLY A 84 7.71 -15.87 3.05
N LEU A 85 7.01 -15.59 4.14
CA LEU A 85 6.66 -16.57 5.17
C LEU A 85 5.30 -17.21 4.87
N GLU A 86 5.08 -18.40 5.41
CA GLU A 86 3.78 -19.05 5.31
C GLU A 86 2.71 -18.32 6.12
N SER A 87 1.54 -18.18 5.54
CA SER A 87 0.35 -17.61 6.16
C SER A 87 -0.87 -18.51 5.93
N ALA A 88 -1.98 -18.20 6.57
CA ALA A 88 -3.25 -18.86 6.27
C ALA A 88 -3.59 -18.75 4.77
N ARG A 89 -3.41 -17.55 4.19
CA ARG A 89 -3.62 -17.29 2.77
C ARG A 89 -2.72 -18.12 1.86
N THR A 90 -1.41 -18.16 2.11
CA THR A 90 -0.47 -18.91 1.27
C THR A 90 -0.70 -20.40 1.32
N ARG A 91 -1.13 -20.93 2.48
CA ARG A 91 -1.55 -22.34 2.62
C ARG A 91 -2.78 -22.67 1.78
N ILE A 92 -3.76 -21.75 1.73
CA ILE A 92 -4.99 -21.96 0.96
C ILE A 92 -4.75 -21.75 -0.54
N SER A 93 -4.06 -20.68 -0.93
CA SER A 93 -3.81 -20.34 -2.33
C SER A 93 -2.72 -21.19 -2.98
N GLY A 94 -1.85 -21.83 -2.17
CA GLY A 94 -0.63 -22.50 -2.65
C GLY A 94 0.39 -21.55 -3.30
N LYS A 95 0.18 -20.23 -3.17
CA LYS A 95 0.98 -19.20 -3.83
C LYS A 95 1.73 -18.35 -2.81
N VAL A 96 2.95 -18.76 -2.48
CA VAL A 96 3.91 -17.87 -1.84
C VAL A 96 4.46 -16.91 -2.90
N PRO A 97 4.60 -15.60 -2.62
CA PRO A 97 5.23 -14.69 -3.57
C PRO A 97 6.64 -15.17 -3.96
N GLN A 98 6.91 -15.32 -5.26
CA GLN A 98 8.23 -15.75 -5.74
C GLN A 98 9.34 -14.77 -5.36
N HIS A 99 8.98 -13.48 -5.29
CA HIS A 99 9.88 -12.38 -4.95
C HIS A 99 9.23 -11.53 -3.86
N PRO A 100 9.34 -11.93 -2.58
CA PRO A 100 8.75 -11.18 -1.48
C PRO A 100 9.44 -9.82 -1.32
N LEU A 101 8.63 -8.77 -1.08
CA LEU A 101 9.10 -7.38 -1.02
C LEU A 101 9.98 -7.12 0.21
N GLY A 102 9.60 -7.67 1.35
CA GLY A 102 10.27 -7.44 2.64
C GLY A 102 11.75 -7.79 2.63
N PRO A 103 12.15 -9.01 2.25
CA PRO A 103 13.56 -9.38 2.16
C PRO A 103 14.36 -8.54 1.16
N ALA A 104 13.73 -8.08 0.06
CA ALA A 104 14.42 -7.24 -0.92
C ALA A 104 14.71 -5.83 -0.34
N LEU A 105 13.73 -5.21 0.31
CA LEU A 105 13.88 -3.93 1.00
C LEU A 105 14.88 -4.04 2.16
N ALA A 106 14.82 -5.11 2.94
CA ALA A 106 15.74 -5.36 4.05
C ALA A 106 17.20 -5.46 3.59
N ARG A 107 17.47 -6.16 2.47
CA ARG A 107 18.81 -6.20 1.83
C ARG A 107 19.27 -4.82 1.36
N ALA A 108 18.35 -3.95 0.97
CA ALA A 108 18.63 -2.55 0.67
C ALA A 108 18.76 -1.66 1.93
N ARG A 109 18.82 -2.26 3.13
CA ARG A 109 18.99 -1.60 4.43
C ARG A 109 17.80 -0.73 4.86
N LEU A 110 16.64 -0.93 4.26
CA LEU A 110 15.39 -0.25 4.60
C LEU A 110 14.62 -1.05 5.64
N SER A 111 14.06 -0.38 6.65
CA SER A 111 13.10 -1.02 7.55
C SER A 111 11.77 -1.21 6.82
N VAL A 112 11.07 -2.29 7.13
CA VAL A 112 9.84 -2.68 6.43
C VAL A 112 8.69 -2.79 7.41
N LEU A 113 7.65 -1.99 7.23
CA LEU A 113 6.39 -2.14 7.94
C LEU A 113 5.37 -2.83 7.03
N ALA A 114 5.19 -4.13 7.22
CA ALA A 114 4.18 -4.90 6.52
C ALA A 114 2.82 -4.70 7.20
N VAL A 115 1.87 -4.10 6.51
CA VAL A 115 0.52 -3.85 7.05
C VAL A 115 -0.49 -4.76 6.35
N PRO A 116 -1.18 -5.65 7.09
CA PRO A 116 -2.16 -6.54 6.52
C PRO A 116 -3.42 -5.77 6.10
N TRP A 117 -4.11 -6.28 5.09
CA TRP A 117 -5.37 -5.74 4.62
C TRP A 117 -6.54 -6.29 5.43
N TRP A 118 -7.36 -5.42 6.00
CA TRP A 118 -8.46 -5.83 6.89
C TRP A 118 -9.39 -6.87 6.28
N PHE A 119 -9.74 -6.75 4.98
CA PHE A 119 -10.65 -7.70 4.33
C PHE A 119 -10.09 -9.11 4.23
N GLU A 120 -8.76 -9.26 4.12
CA GLU A 120 -8.10 -10.55 4.19
C GLU A 120 -8.06 -11.07 5.62
N THR A 121 -7.78 -10.20 6.60
CA THR A 121 -7.76 -10.56 8.02
C THR A 121 -9.14 -11.05 8.46
N ASP A 122 -10.19 -10.30 8.14
CA ASP A 122 -11.58 -10.68 8.46
C ASP A 122 -12.02 -11.96 7.73
N ALA A 123 -11.60 -12.16 6.47
CA ALA A 123 -11.88 -13.39 5.72
C ALA A 123 -11.10 -14.61 6.24
N ALA A 124 -9.93 -14.42 6.84
CA ALA A 124 -9.13 -15.50 7.39
C ALA A 124 -9.76 -16.12 8.67
N ASP A 125 -10.57 -15.33 9.37
CA ASP A 125 -11.29 -15.75 10.58
C ASP A 125 -12.64 -16.46 10.26
N ASP A 126 -13.04 -16.52 8.97
CA ASP A 126 -14.28 -17.12 8.50
C ASP A 126 -13.98 -18.40 7.71
N ASP A 127 -14.36 -19.56 8.21
CA ASP A 127 -14.12 -20.87 7.58
C ASP A 127 -14.69 -20.95 6.16
N ALA A 128 -15.84 -20.33 5.89
CA ALA A 128 -16.45 -20.32 4.57
C ALA A 128 -15.64 -19.42 3.59
N ALA A 129 -15.18 -18.27 4.03
CA ALA A 129 -14.32 -17.39 3.26
C ALA A 129 -12.93 -18.02 3.05
N ALA A 130 -12.41 -18.74 4.03
CA ALA A 130 -11.14 -19.49 3.90
C ALA A 130 -11.21 -20.58 2.82
N ALA A 131 -12.37 -21.22 2.64
CA ALA A 131 -12.61 -22.24 1.62
C ALA A 131 -13.02 -21.68 0.24
N ALA A 132 -13.12 -20.34 0.10
CA ALA A 132 -13.63 -19.69 -1.10
C ALA A 132 -12.71 -19.90 -2.32
N THR A 133 -13.32 -20.08 -3.49
CA THR A 133 -12.62 -20.29 -4.75
C THR A 133 -12.51 -19.02 -5.61
N SER A 134 -13.28 -17.99 -5.26
CA SER A 134 -13.26 -16.68 -5.93
C SER A 134 -13.06 -15.53 -4.94
N LEU A 135 -12.58 -14.38 -5.43
CA LEU A 135 -12.44 -13.18 -4.61
C LEU A 135 -13.78 -12.69 -4.07
N ALA A 136 -14.86 -12.83 -4.85
CA ALA A 136 -16.21 -12.43 -4.43
C ALA A 136 -16.72 -13.29 -3.27
N GLU A 137 -16.47 -14.59 -3.29
CA GLU A 137 -16.81 -15.49 -2.17
C GLU A 137 -15.95 -15.17 -0.94
N ARG A 138 -14.65 -14.84 -1.13
CA ARG A 138 -13.73 -14.58 -0.05
C ARG A 138 -13.97 -13.23 0.63
N TYR A 139 -14.06 -12.14 -0.13
CA TYR A 139 -14.13 -10.77 0.41
C TYR A 139 -15.54 -10.17 0.43
N GLY A 140 -16.47 -10.74 -0.33
CA GLY A 140 -17.85 -10.25 -0.39
C GLY A 140 -18.55 -10.20 0.97
N PRO A 141 -18.47 -11.24 1.83
CA PRO A 141 -19.06 -11.20 3.18
C PRO A 141 -18.47 -10.08 4.04
N ALA A 142 -17.15 -9.89 4.06
CA ALA A 142 -16.48 -8.82 4.77
C ALA A 142 -16.88 -7.43 4.23
N ALA A 143 -16.93 -7.26 2.92
CA ALA A 143 -17.38 -6.03 2.28
C ALA A 143 -18.84 -5.70 2.61
N ALA A 144 -19.72 -6.69 2.65
CA ALA A 144 -21.11 -6.53 3.04
C ALA A 144 -21.26 -6.16 4.53
N ARG A 145 -20.45 -6.71 5.43
CA ARG A 145 -20.40 -6.29 6.84
C ARG A 145 -19.94 -4.85 6.96
N HIS A 146 -18.82 -4.51 6.31
CA HIS A 146 -18.27 -3.16 6.28
C HIS A 146 -19.30 -2.13 5.82
N ALA A 147 -19.94 -2.36 4.68
CA ALA A 147 -20.94 -1.43 4.13
C ALA A 147 -22.16 -1.18 5.01
N ARG A 148 -22.47 -2.12 5.93
CA ARG A 148 -23.57 -1.95 6.91
C ARG A 148 -23.15 -1.20 8.17
N THR A 149 -21.86 -1.20 8.50
CA THR A 149 -21.37 -0.72 9.79
C THR A 149 -20.64 0.62 9.69
N LEU A 150 -20.06 0.92 8.54
CA LEU A 150 -19.22 2.12 8.35
C LEU A 150 -19.68 2.94 7.14
N PRO A 151 -19.74 4.28 7.26
CA PRO A 151 -20.24 5.16 6.19
C PRO A 151 -19.19 5.46 5.10
N MET A 152 -18.02 4.80 5.13
CA MET A 152 -16.92 5.00 4.21
C MET A 152 -16.86 3.91 3.13
N THR A 153 -16.07 4.13 2.08
CA THR A 153 -15.75 3.07 1.12
C THR A 153 -14.81 2.02 1.74
N ALA A 154 -14.78 0.83 1.19
CA ALA A 154 -13.83 -0.19 1.63
C ALA A 154 -12.37 0.23 1.41
N LEU A 155 -12.11 0.94 0.29
CA LEU A 155 -10.80 1.57 0.04
C LEU A 155 -10.47 2.63 1.09
N GLY A 156 -11.47 3.48 1.44
CA GLY A 156 -11.30 4.52 2.47
C GLY A 156 -10.92 3.94 3.83
N ARG A 157 -11.56 2.83 4.26
CA ARG A 157 -11.16 2.10 5.44
C ARG A 157 -9.69 1.65 5.35
N SER A 158 -9.33 1.00 4.24
CA SER A 158 -7.97 0.48 4.06
C SER A 158 -6.91 1.58 4.14
N ILE A 159 -7.20 2.75 3.57
CA ILE A 159 -6.29 3.91 3.65
C ILE A 159 -6.28 4.50 5.08
N GLY A 160 -7.41 4.56 5.76
CA GLY A 160 -7.49 4.98 7.17
C GLY A 160 -6.66 4.09 8.10
N ASP A 161 -6.71 2.76 7.90
CA ASP A 161 -5.88 1.80 8.64
C ASP A 161 -4.37 2.04 8.40
N LEU A 162 -3.97 2.31 7.15
CA LEU A 162 -2.59 2.65 6.80
C LEU A 162 -2.15 4.00 7.38
N MET A 163 -3.00 5.02 7.37
CA MET A 163 -2.72 6.30 8.01
C MET A 163 -2.53 6.16 9.53
N LEU A 164 -3.27 5.24 10.16
CA LEU A 164 -3.07 4.91 11.58
C LEU A 164 -1.68 4.27 11.80
N ALA A 165 -1.24 3.38 10.89
CA ALA A 165 0.09 2.79 10.94
C ALA A 165 1.21 3.83 10.73
N VAL A 166 1.03 4.78 9.79
CA VAL A 166 1.93 5.94 9.61
C VAL A 166 2.06 6.73 10.91
N ARG A 167 0.92 7.10 11.48
CA ARG A 167 0.89 7.84 12.75
C ARG A 167 1.62 7.10 13.86
N ALA A 168 1.40 5.80 13.98
CA ALA A 168 2.03 4.97 15.01
C ALA A 168 3.55 4.97 14.89
N VAL A 169 4.13 4.68 13.73
CA VAL A 169 5.59 4.62 13.58
C VAL A 169 6.26 5.97 13.74
N LEU A 170 5.58 7.06 13.40
CA LEU A 170 6.08 8.43 13.62
C LEU A 170 6.05 8.81 15.10
N GLN A 171 4.93 8.59 15.79
CA GLN A 171 4.79 8.95 17.21
C GLN A 171 5.68 8.11 18.13
N GLU A 172 5.91 6.84 17.80
CA GLU A 172 6.85 5.98 18.51
C GLU A 172 8.32 6.23 18.15
N GLY A 173 8.58 7.18 17.26
CA GLY A 173 9.93 7.53 16.81
C GLY A 173 10.67 6.41 16.09
N LEU A 174 9.92 5.47 15.49
CA LEU A 174 10.45 4.35 14.70
C LEU A 174 10.75 4.77 13.26
N ALA A 175 10.06 5.79 12.75
CA ALA A 175 10.32 6.40 11.46
C ALA A 175 10.75 7.86 11.62
N ASP A 176 11.58 8.32 10.70
CA ASP A 176 11.90 9.74 10.50
C ASP A 176 10.81 10.34 9.59
N PRO A 177 10.20 11.49 9.94
CA PRO A 177 9.14 12.09 9.13
C PRO A 177 9.59 12.44 7.70
N ASP A 178 10.89 12.61 7.46
CA ASP A 178 11.44 12.90 6.13
C ASP A 178 11.90 11.63 5.37
N ARG A 179 11.72 10.43 5.96
CA ARG A 179 12.24 9.15 5.42
C ARG A 179 11.23 8.02 5.46
N LEU A 180 9.97 8.34 5.18
CA LEU A 180 8.89 7.37 5.13
C LEU A 180 8.47 7.12 3.68
N GLY A 181 8.63 5.91 3.20
CA GLY A 181 8.18 5.49 1.87
C GLY A 181 7.01 4.53 1.92
N VAL A 182 6.39 4.31 0.79
CA VAL A 182 5.40 3.24 0.59
C VAL A 182 5.69 2.48 -0.68
N PHE A 183 5.52 1.15 -0.63
CA PHE A 183 5.72 0.29 -1.80
C PHE A 183 4.74 -0.88 -1.79
N GLY A 184 4.07 -1.11 -2.91
CA GLY A 184 3.16 -2.23 -3.04
C GLY A 184 3.03 -2.78 -4.45
N HIS A 185 2.52 -4.02 -4.51
CA HIS A 185 2.20 -4.74 -5.72
C HIS A 185 0.71 -5.07 -5.75
N SER A 186 0.07 -4.91 -6.92
CA SER A 186 -1.34 -5.26 -7.13
C SER A 186 -2.27 -4.53 -6.15
N LEU A 187 -2.99 -5.26 -5.26
CA LEU A 187 -3.69 -4.66 -4.13
C LEU A 187 -2.80 -3.69 -3.35
N GLY A 188 -1.59 -4.12 -2.99
CA GLY A 188 -0.63 -3.26 -2.31
C GLY A 188 -0.26 -2.03 -3.13
N GLY A 189 -0.18 -2.15 -4.47
CA GLY A 189 0.03 -1.03 -5.39
C GLY A 189 -1.10 -0.02 -5.35
N LYS A 190 -2.37 -0.49 -5.37
CA LYS A 190 -3.56 0.34 -5.20
C LYS A 190 -3.50 1.14 -3.88
N LEU A 191 -3.22 0.44 -2.79
CA LEU A 191 -3.15 1.04 -1.46
C LEU A 191 -1.97 2.01 -1.32
N SER A 192 -0.80 1.67 -1.89
CA SER A 192 0.39 2.53 -1.85
C SER A 192 0.18 3.84 -2.58
N LEU A 193 -0.43 3.82 -3.78
CA LEU A 193 -0.71 5.03 -4.54
C LEU A 193 -1.65 5.96 -3.76
N HIS A 194 -2.76 5.42 -3.24
CA HIS A 194 -3.74 6.22 -2.50
C HIS A 194 -3.19 6.71 -1.15
N LEU A 195 -2.43 5.88 -0.42
CA LEU A 195 -1.78 6.35 0.81
C LEU A 195 -0.83 7.49 0.51
N GLY A 196 0.04 7.32 -0.52
CA GLY A 196 0.97 8.35 -0.93
C GLY A 196 0.29 9.66 -1.36
N ALA A 197 -0.84 9.58 -2.06
CA ALA A 197 -1.62 10.74 -2.47
C ALA A 197 -2.26 11.48 -1.29
N LEU A 198 -2.84 10.72 -0.35
CA LEU A 198 -3.72 11.25 0.69
C LEU A 198 -3.02 11.54 2.03
N ASP A 199 -1.87 10.91 2.29
CA ASP A 199 -1.07 11.17 3.49
C ASP A 199 0.24 11.91 3.13
N PRO A 200 0.36 13.19 3.51
CA PRO A 200 1.55 13.99 3.19
C PRO A 200 2.82 13.55 3.93
N HIS A 201 2.73 12.69 4.94
CA HIS A 201 3.91 12.15 5.63
C HIS A 201 4.66 11.10 4.82
N VAL A 202 4.06 10.58 3.73
CA VAL A 202 4.74 9.66 2.82
C VAL A 202 5.62 10.45 1.85
N ASN A 203 6.94 10.26 1.94
CA ASN A 203 7.92 11.04 1.17
C ASN A 203 8.23 10.44 -0.21
N ALA A 204 8.12 9.13 -0.39
CA ALA A 204 8.33 8.46 -1.68
C ALA A 204 7.29 7.34 -1.90
N VAL A 205 6.76 7.25 -3.11
CA VAL A 205 5.67 6.33 -3.48
C VAL A 205 6.13 5.44 -4.62
N ALA A 206 6.10 4.12 -4.42
CA ALA A 206 6.33 3.13 -5.46
C ALA A 206 5.14 2.18 -5.59
N CYS A 207 4.66 1.97 -6.80
CA CYS A 207 3.50 1.13 -7.08
C CYS A 207 3.79 0.22 -8.28
N HIS A 208 3.56 -1.08 -8.13
CA HIS A 208 3.64 -2.05 -9.21
C HIS A 208 2.23 -2.59 -9.51
N GLU A 209 1.79 -2.46 -10.76
CA GLU A 209 0.49 -2.97 -11.22
C GLU A 209 -0.69 -2.51 -10.32
N PRO A 210 -0.80 -1.20 -9.94
CA PRO A 210 -1.93 -0.70 -9.17
C PRO A 210 -3.26 -0.76 -9.93
N GLY A 211 -3.24 -0.90 -11.25
CA GLY A 211 -4.43 -0.83 -12.10
C GLY A 211 -4.97 0.59 -12.16
N LEU A 212 -4.13 1.52 -12.62
CA LEU A 212 -4.44 2.94 -12.69
C LEU A 212 -5.60 3.22 -13.64
N GLY A 213 -6.55 4.05 -13.19
CA GLY A 213 -7.78 4.39 -13.90
C GLY A 213 -8.94 3.44 -13.59
N PHE A 214 -10.10 4.05 -13.28
CA PHE A 214 -11.28 3.28 -12.85
C PHE A 214 -11.83 2.36 -13.94
N ALA A 215 -11.57 2.66 -15.21
CA ALA A 215 -12.02 1.85 -16.34
C ALA A 215 -11.10 0.62 -16.61
N PHE A 216 -9.89 0.59 -16.03
CA PHE A 216 -8.87 -0.38 -16.42
C PHE A 216 -8.63 -1.49 -15.39
N SER A 217 -9.30 -1.45 -14.25
CA SER A 217 -9.15 -2.45 -13.21
C SER A 217 -10.45 -2.67 -12.41
N ASN A 218 -10.40 -3.55 -11.45
CA ASN A 218 -11.55 -4.00 -10.65
C ASN A 218 -11.98 -3.04 -9.51
N TRP A 219 -11.91 -1.75 -9.75
CA TRP A 219 -12.27 -0.73 -8.76
C TRP A 219 -13.73 -0.78 -8.29
N SER A 220 -14.63 -1.30 -9.15
CA SER A 220 -16.06 -1.52 -8.84
C SER A 220 -16.31 -2.68 -7.86
N ASP A 221 -15.30 -3.46 -7.51
CA ASP A 221 -15.46 -4.50 -6.53
C ASP A 221 -15.86 -3.92 -5.16
N PRO A 222 -16.75 -4.60 -4.40
CA PRO A 222 -17.28 -4.07 -3.12
C PRO A 222 -16.21 -3.85 -2.06
N TRP A 223 -15.07 -4.52 -2.15
CA TRP A 223 -13.92 -4.36 -1.26
C TRP A 223 -12.95 -3.23 -1.67
N TYR A 224 -13.32 -2.43 -2.68
CA TYR A 224 -12.68 -1.17 -3.06
C TYR A 224 -13.70 -0.04 -3.01
N LEU A 225 -14.20 0.40 -4.16
CA LEU A 225 -15.12 1.52 -4.29
C LEU A 225 -16.59 1.08 -4.43
N GLY A 226 -16.84 -0.12 -4.95
CA GLY A 226 -18.18 -0.59 -5.24
C GLY A 226 -18.90 0.37 -6.18
N SER A 227 -20.07 0.84 -5.77
CA SER A 227 -20.87 1.83 -6.52
C SER A 227 -20.42 3.29 -6.31
N LYS A 228 -19.30 3.53 -5.61
CA LYS A 228 -18.82 4.87 -5.27
C LYS A 228 -17.73 5.39 -6.24
N ILE A 229 -17.56 4.77 -7.39
CA ILE A 229 -16.67 5.30 -8.43
C ILE A 229 -17.25 6.65 -8.89
N PRO A 230 -16.46 7.75 -8.83
CA PRO A 230 -16.93 9.05 -9.30
C PRO A 230 -17.13 9.04 -10.82
N ALA A 231 -18.18 9.70 -11.29
CA ALA A 231 -18.53 9.71 -12.71
C ALA A 231 -17.72 10.73 -13.54
N ASP A 232 -17.15 11.72 -12.89
CA ASP A 232 -16.52 12.90 -13.49
C ASP A 232 -15.06 13.12 -13.08
N ARG A 233 -14.44 12.12 -12.42
CA ARG A 233 -13.05 12.13 -11.95
C ARG A 233 -12.39 10.77 -12.21
N ASP A 234 -11.07 10.77 -12.36
CA ASP A 234 -10.29 9.54 -12.47
C ASP A 234 -8.99 9.62 -11.63
N GLN A 235 -8.16 8.63 -11.72
CA GLN A 235 -6.99 8.46 -10.87
C GLN A 235 -5.77 9.28 -11.31
N ASP A 236 -5.83 10.02 -12.39
CA ASP A 236 -4.88 11.09 -12.69
C ASP A 236 -4.83 12.12 -11.55
N GLU A 237 -5.97 12.44 -10.93
CA GLU A 237 -6.03 13.30 -9.74
C GLU A 237 -5.33 12.68 -8.51
N ILE A 238 -5.37 11.35 -8.36
CA ILE A 238 -4.64 10.65 -7.29
C ILE A 238 -3.13 10.70 -7.56
N VAL A 239 -2.72 10.55 -8.83
CA VAL A 239 -1.32 10.74 -9.24
C VAL A 239 -0.89 12.19 -8.99
N GLU A 240 -1.69 13.18 -9.37
CA GLU A 240 -1.45 14.61 -9.13
C GLU A 240 -1.16 14.91 -7.66
N LEU A 241 -1.93 14.34 -6.73
CA LEU A 241 -1.77 14.55 -5.28
C LEU A 241 -0.45 14.01 -4.70
N VAL A 242 0.27 13.16 -5.41
CA VAL A 242 1.62 12.74 -5.00
C VAL A 242 2.63 13.85 -5.26
N ALA A 243 2.45 14.68 -6.31
CA ALA A 243 3.38 15.74 -6.64
C ALA A 243 3.61 16.74 -5.49
N PRO A 244 4.83 17.29 -5.31
CA PRO A 244 6.05 17.05 -6.09
C PRO A 244 6.93 15.90 -5.55
N ARG A 245 6.39 15.05 -4.67
CA ARG A 245 7.15 13.95 -4.04
C ARG A 245 7.53 12.87 -5.08
N PRO A 246 8.67 12.16 -4.88
CA PRO A 246 9.09 11.07 -5.76
C PRO A 246 7.98 10.02 -5.95
N LEU A 247 7.70 9.69 -7.21
CA LEU A 247 6.74 8.67 -7.63
C LEU A 247 7.38 7.72 -8.63
N LEU A 248 7.30 6.42 -8.37
CA LEU A 248 7.64 5.34 -9.31
C LEU A 248 6.40 4.50 -9.58
N LEU A 249 5.91 4.53 -10.80
CA LEU A 249 4.86 3.65 -11.29
C LEU A 249 5.46 2.57 -12.18
N VAL A 250 5.06 1.32 -11.95
CA VAL A 250 5.60 0.16 -12.68
C VAL A 250 4.47 -0.63 -13.28
N GLY A 251 4.47 -0.76 -14.59
CA GLY A 251 3.50 -1.54 -15.36
C GLY A 251 4.11 -2.78 -15.99
N GLY A 252 3.44 -3.91 -15.85
CA GLY A 252 3.80 -5.19 -16.48
C GLY A 252 3.07 -5.46 -17.79
N GLY A 253 2.15 -4.58 -18.17
CA GLY A 253 1.32 -4.70 -19.37
C GLY A 253 0.00 -5.47 -19.12
N ASP A 254 -0.29 -5.81 -17.87
CA ASP A 254 -1.56 -6.46 -17.47
C ASP A 254 -2.55 -5.43 -16.93
N SER A 255 -2.38 -5.00 -15.68
CA SER A 255 -3.21 -3.95 -15.10
C SER A 255 -2.75 -2.55 -15.52
N ASP A 256 -1.44 -2.36 -15.70
CA ASP A 256 -0.83 -1.09 -16.08
C ASP A 256 0.12 -1.25 -17.26
N GLY A 257 0.03 -0.31 -18.21
CA GLY A 257 0.80 -0.33 -19.44
C GLY A 257 0.51 0.90 -20.30
N GLU A 258 0.79 0.81 -21.60
CA GLU A 258 0.56 1.91 -22.53
C GLU A 258 -0.91 2.37 -22.60
N HIS A 259 -1.86 1.47 -22.27
CA HIS A 259 -3.29 1.74 -22.37
C HIS A 259 -3.79 2.79 -21.34
N ASN A 260 -3.14 2.90 -20.18
CA ASN A 260 -3.51 3.85 -19.13
C ASN A 260 -2.41 4.88 -18.79
N ARG A 261 -1.30 4.88 -19.53
CA ARG A 261 -0.17 5.80 -19.34
C ARG A 261 -0.58 7.28 -19.46
N HIS A 262 -1.58 7.60 -20.26
CA HIS A 262 -2.09 8.95 -20.43
C HIS A 262 -2.52 9.61 -19.11
N LEU A 263 -2.94 8.84 -18.10
CA LEU A 263 -3.30 9.33 -16.77
C LEU A 263 -2.09 9.88 -15.98
N ILE A 264 -0.89 9.40 -16.31
CA ILE A 264 0.36 9.90 -15.72
C ILE A 264 0.89 11.07 -16.53
N ASP A 265 0.94 10.90 -17.86
CA ASP A 265 1.51 11.90 -18.78
C ASP A 265 0.77 13.24 -18.66
N GLY A 266 -0.54 13.22 -18.40
CA GLY A 266 -1.37 14.40 -18.21
C GLY A 266 -0.97 15.28 -17.02
N VAL A 267 -0.41 14.69 -15.96
CA VAL A 267 -0.08 15.38 -14.70
C VAL A 267 1.43 15.52 -14.44
N THR A 268 2.27 14.97 -15.31
CA THR A 268 3.75 14.98 -15.14
C THR A 268 4.32 16.40 -14.95
N HIS A 269 3.70 17.41 -15.57
CA HIS A 269 4.12 18.82 -15.47
C HIS A 269 4.09 19.38 -14.04
N LEU A 270 3.37 18.74 -13.11
CA LEU A 270 3.25 19.19 -11.72
C LEU A 270 4.52 18.92 -10.89
N TRP A 271 5.41 18.04 -11.37
CA TRP A 271 6.71 17.79 -10.71
C TRP A 271 7.79 18.83 -11.06
N GLY A 272 7.60 19.65 -12.06
CA GLY A 272 8.64 20.57 -12.53
C GLY A 272 9.87 19.86 -13.08
N ASP A 273 11.04 20.52 -12.97
CA ASP A 273 12.29 20.03 -13.58
C ASP A 273 13.19 19.23 -12.59
N VAL A 274 12.86 19.21 -11.29
CA VAL A 274 13.76 18.68 -10.25
C VAL A 274 13.47 17.21 -9.95
N VAL A 275 12.21 16.85 -9.84
CA VAL A 275 11.75 15.48 -9.62
C VAL A 275 10.76 15.16 -10.72
N VAL A 276 10.96 14.05 -11.42
CA VAL A 276 10.04 13.61 -12.48
C VAL A 276 9.45 12.28 -12.06
N PRO A 277 8.12 12.09 -12.12
CA PRO A 277 7.54 10.79 -11.88
C PRO A 277 8.12 9.78 -12.87
N GLN A 278 8.55 8.64 -12.36
CA GLN A 278 9.15 7.61 -13.18
C GLN A 278 8.12 6.56 -13.56
N TRP A 279 8.11 6.23 -14.84
CA TRP A 279 7.34 5.11 -15.37
C TRP A 279 8.32 4.02 -15.82
N LEU A 280 8.27 2.89 -15.14
CA LEU A 280 9.02 1.70 -15.52
C LEU A 280 8.07 0.68 -16.14
N HIS A 281 8.35 0.24 -17.35
CA HIS A 281 7.56 -0.78 -18.03
C HIS A 281 8.38 -2.08 -18.20
N HIS A 282 7.70 -3.21 -18.03
CA HIS A 282 8.23 -4.54 -18.33
C HIS A 282 7.16 -5.41 -19.00
N ASN A 283 7.58 -6.47 -19.70
CA ASN A 283 6.67 -7.37 -20.43
C ASN A 283 6.40 -8.67 -19.68
N GLY A 284 6.52 -8.66 -18.35
CA GLY A 284 6.33 -9.85 -17.51
C GLY A 284 4.89 -10.12 -17.09
N GLY A 285 3.95 -9.27 -17.48
CA GLY A 285 2.56 -9.31 -17.01
C GLY A 285 2.44 -8.92 -15.54
N HIS A 286 1.38 -9.36 -14.87
CA HIS A 286 1.10 -8.99 -13.49
C HIS A 286 2.16 -9.39 -12.44
N PRO A 287 2.83 -10.55 -12.52
CA PRO A 287 3.88 -10.89 -11.57
C PRO A 287 5.08 -9.93 -11.65
N MET A 288 5.64 -9.56 -10.48
CA MET A 288 6.81 -8.69 -10.43
C MET A 288 8.10 -9.50 -10.69
N PRO A 289 8.88 -9.23 -11.75
CA PRO A 289 10.15 -9.89 -11.99
C PRO A 289 11.22 -9.46 -10.97
N ALA A 290 12.20 -10.31 -10.69
CA ALA A 290 13.27 -10.03 -9.72
C ALA A 290 14.06 -8.76 -10.04
N HIS A 291 14.37 -8.50 -11.32
CA HIS A 291 15.11 -7.31 -11.74
C HIS A 291 14.28 -6.02 -11.55
N VAL A 292 12.95 -6.09 -11.71
CA VAL A 292 12.03 -4.98 -11.45
C VAL A 292 11.98 -4.68 -9.96
N LEU A 293 11.85 -5.72 -9.12
CA LEU A 293 11.91 -5.56 -7.67
C LEU A 293 13.24 -4.93 -7.23
N ALA A 294 14.37 -5.35 -7.80
CA ALA A 294 15.67 -4.75 -7.52
C ALA A 294 15.73 -3.26 -7.92
N ALA A 295 15.17 -2.90 -9.07
CA ALA A 295 15.08 -1.50 -9.50
C ALA A 295 14.21 -0.66 -8.55
N CYS A 296 13.03 -1.16 -8.15
CA CYS A 296 12.15 -0.48 -7.20
C CYS A 296 12.83 -0.27 -5.83
N THR A 297 13.52 -1.28 -5.33
CA THR A 297 14.21 -1.18 -4.03
C THR A 297 15.39 -0.20 -4.07
N ALA A 298 16.16 -0.17 -5.15
CA ALA A 298 17.24 0.79 -5.35
C ALA A 298 16.70 2.22 -5.45
N TRP A 299 15.62 2.42 -6.21
CA TRP A 299 14.96 3.72 -6.33
C TRP A 299 14.43 4.23 -4.98
N LEU A 300 13.76 3.38 -4.20
CA LEU A 300 13.28 3.75 -2.85
C LEU A 300 14.44 4.11 -1.92
N HIS A 301 15.53 3.34 -1.95
CA HIS A 301 16.72 3.64 -1.16
C HIS A 301 17.27 5.04 -1.50
N GLU A 302 17.42 5.37 -2.78
CA GLU A 302 17.89 6.66 -3.24
C GLU A 302 16.94 7.79 -2.83
N SER A 303 15.64 7.65 -3.11
CA SER A 303 14.61 8.65 -2.82
C SER A 303 14.45 8.96 -1.32
N LEU A 304 14.73 8.00 -0.44
CA LEU A 304 14.58 8.16 1.01
C LEU A 304 15.91 8.52 1.71
N THR A 305 17.03 8.48 1.02
CA THR A 305 18.34 8.85 1.58
C THR A 305 18.85 10.20 1.12
N HIS A 306 18.31 10.70 0.01
CA HIS A 306 18.65 11.99 -0.59
C HIS A 306 17.38 12.79 -0.89
N PRO A 307 16.61 13.15 0.19
CA PRO A 307 15.34 13.85 0.05
C PRO A 307 15.48 15.28 -0.49
#